data_ee8122f212d7bd9976ff3ac3e12a9626
#
_entry.id   ee8122f212d7bd9976ff3ac3e12a9626
#
_cell.length_a   1.000
_cell.length_b   1.000
_cell.length_c   1.000
_cell.angle_alpha   90.00
_cell.angle_beta   90.00
_cell.angle_gamma   90.00
#
_symmetry.space_group_name_H-M   'P 1'
#
loop_
_entity.id
_entity.type
_entity.pdbx_description
1 polymer ?
#
loop_
_entity_poly.entity_id
_entity_poly.type
_entity_poly.pdbx_seq_one_letter_code
_entity_poly.pdbx_strand_id
1 'polypeptide(L)'
;MHASAVRNIQVTVMTNSAAPHLLPVFARVDVGFERGEGCWLIATNGDRYLDFTSGVAVNALGHAHPALVKALQVQATKLWHMSNLFQSPDGEKLAARLCNESFADFVFFCNSGAEALEGVIKLVRHHHFSKGHPERYRIITFEGAFHGRTLATLAATGSAKYLEGFGPAMDGFDQVPHGDIEAVKKAIGPQTAGILIEPIQGEGGVRSSTPAFLKALRQLCDEKGLLLAFDEVQTGMGRTGDLFAHRRTGVTPDVMSLAKALGGGFPIGAVLATAEAAAGMGPGSHGSTFGGNPLAISAANAVLDVMLKPGFFDQVQRMSLLLKQKLASVIDRHPDVVSEVRGEGLLIGIKAVVPSGDLVAALRNEKLLTVGAGDNVVRFLPPLIVTEAEIEDSVARLERACAAISGNKRAAS
;
A
#
# COMPACT_ATOMS: atom_id res chain seq x y z
N MET A 1 41.34 -16.94 -11.85
CA MET A 1 40.60 -16.75 -13.11
C MET A 1 39.28 -17.49 -12.99
N HIS A 2 38.23 -16.79 -12.62
CA HIS A 2 36.85 -17.31 -12.67
C HIS A 2 36.02 -16.28 -13.43
N ALA A 3 35.75 -16.58 -14.69
CA ALA A 3 34.84 -15.81 -15.52
C ALA A 3 33.40 -16.18 -15.13
N SER A 4 32.69 -15.25 -14.53
CA SER A 4 31.24 -15.40 -14.29
C SER A 4 30.50 -15.21 -15.61
N ALA A 5 29.74 -16.22 -15.99
CA ALA A 5 28.89 -16.20 -17.18
C ALA A 5 27.74 -15.21 -16.95
N VAL A 6 27.80 -14.07 -17.60
CA VAL A 6 26.68 -13.16 -17.75
C VAL A 6 25.62 -13.87 -18.61
N ARG A 7 24.51 -14.32 -18.00
CA ARG A 7 23.35 -14.81 -18.75
C ARG A 7 22.72 -13.63 -19.49
N ASN A 8 22.86 -13.64 -20.81
CA ASN A 8 22.09 -12.76 -21.69
C ASN A 8 20.60 -13.08 -21.54
N ILE A 9 19.88 -12.23 -20.82
CA ILE A 9 18.42 -12.24 -20.86
C ILE A 9 18.05 -11.58 -22.19
N GLN A 10 17.72 -12.38 -23.20
CA GLN A 10 17.08 -11.88 -24.41
C GLN A 10 15.66 -11.41 -24.03
N VAL A 11 15.50 -10.10 -23.87
CA VAL A 11 14.18 -9.47 -23.82
C VAL A 11 13.64 -9.50 -25.25
N THR A 12 12.69 -10.40 -25.50
CA THR A 12 11.93 -10.40 -26.77
C THR A 12 11.07 -9.13 -26.77
N VAL A 13 11.55 -8.07 -27.44
CA VAL A 13 10.79 -6.85 -27.66
C VAL A 13 9.74 -7.17 -28.70
N MET A 14 8.48 -7.24 -28.29
CA MET A 14 7.35 -7.31 -29.22
C MET A 14 7.26 -5.98 -29.97
N THR A 15 7.53 -6.02 -31.27
CA THR A 15 7.48 -4.89 -32.18
C THR A 15 6.04 -4.60 -32.58
N ASN A 16 5.45 -3.52 -32.04
CA ASN A 16 4.49 -2.73 -32.77
C ASN A 16 4.48 -1.27 -32.31
N SER A 17 4.68 -0.33 -33.28
CA SER A 17 4.66 1.14 -33.16
C SER A 17 5.78 1.77 -32.32
N ALA A 18 6.29 2.92 -32.77
CA ALA A 18 7.26 3.88 -32.20
C ALA A 18 8.08 3.38 -30.99
N ALA A 19 9.40 3.40 -31.08
CA ALA A 19 10.30 2.97 -30.02
C ALA A 19 9.83 3.50 -28.66
N PRO A 20 9.67 2.64 -27.61
CA PRO A 20 9.15 3.08 -26.32
C PRO A 20 10.13 4.07 -25.68
N HIS A 21 9.70 5.31 -25.46
CA HIS A 21 10.50 6.33 -24.76
C HIS A 21 10.44 6.21 -23.23
N LEU A 22 9.56 5.35 -22.71
CA LEU A 22 9.46 5.09 -21.28
C LEU A 22 10.47 4.00 -20.87
N LEU A 23 11.21 4.24 -19.78
CA LEU A 23 12.10 3.22 -19.23
C LEU A 23 11.38 1.89 -19.02
N PRO A 24 11.97 0.75 -19.41
CA PRO A 24 11.33 -0.57 -19.37
C PRO A 24 11.37 -1.19 -17.97
N VAL A 25 11.03 -0.42 -16.94
CA VAL A 25 11.03 -0.86 -15.54
C VAL A 25 9.75 -1.59 -15.12
N PHE A 26 8.73 -1.61 -15.99
CA PHE A 26 7.46 -2.29 -15.77
C PHE A 26 7.20 -3.33 -16.86
N ALA A 27 6.82 -4.54 -16.47
CA ALA A 27 6.30 -5.56 -17.38
C ALA A 27 4.84 -5.20 -17.75
N ARG A 28 4.68 -4.31 -18.75
CA ARG A 28 3.35 -3.87 -19.20
C ARG A 28 2.66 -4.94 -20.00
N VAL A 29 1.34 -5.09 -19.79
CA VAL A 29 0.46 -5.87 -20.66
C VAL A 29 -0.03 -4.99 -21.81
N ASP A 30 -0.34 -5.61 -22.95
CA ASP A 30 -0.80 -4.90 -24.14
C ASP A 30 -2.31 -4.59 -24.04
N VAL A 31 -2.65 -3.74 -23.07
CA VAL A 31 -3.99 -3.18 -22.87
C VAL A 31 -3.85 -1.72 -22.49
N GLY A 32 -4.37 -0.82 -23.30
CA GLY A 32 -4.48 0.61 -23.01
C GLY A 32 -5.87 0.94 -22.48
N PHE A 33 -5.95 1.83 -21.48
CA PHE A 33 -7.21 2.33 -20.94
C PHE A 33 -7.39 3.81 -21.30
N GLU A 34 -8.60 4.18 -21.68
CA GLU A 34 -8.96 5.55 -22.06
C GLU A 34 -9.65 6.29 -20.91
N ARG A 35 -10.54 5.61 -20.19
CA ARG A 35 -11.32 6.19 -19.09
C ARG A 35 -11.70 5.15 -18.04
N GLY A 36 -12.18 5.63 -16.89
CA GLY A 36 -12.69 4.78 -15.83
C GLY A 36 -13.92 5.38 -15.16
N GLU A 37 -14.79 4.53 -14.60
CA GLU A 37 -16.00 4.90 -13.89
C GLU A 37 -16.30 3.89 -12.78
N GLY A 38 -16.36 4.33 -11.52
CA GLY A 38 -16.56 3.46 -10.39
C GLY A 38 -15.51 2.34 -10.34
N CYS A 39 -15.93 1.09 -10.33
CA CYS A 39 -15.04 -0.07 -10.34
C CYS A 39 -14.58 -0.50 -11.75
N TRP A 40 -14.86 0.27 -12.80
CA TRP A 40 -14.64 -0.13 -14.17
C TRP A 40 -13.60 0.71 -14.88
N LEU A 41 -12.73 0.05 -15.65
CA LEU A 41 -11.84 0.66 -16.65
C LEU A 41 -12.33 0.30 -18.03
N ILE A 42 -12.32 1.29 -18.93
CA ILE A 42 -12.69 1.14 -20.33
C ILE A 42 -11.44 1.23 -21.18
N ALA A 43 -11.12 0.15 -21.89
CA ALA A 43 -9.97 0.08 -22.76
C ALA A 43 -10.20 0.86 -24.06
N THR A 44 -9.12 1.21 -24.75
CA THR A 44 -9.13 1.94 -26.02
C THR A 44 -9.87 1.21 -27.14
N ASN A 45 -10.04 -0.11 -27.06
CA ASN A 45 -10.83 -0.93 -27.95
C ASN A 45 -12.32 -1.05 -27.54
N GLY A 46 -12.73 -0.35 -26.47
CA GLY A 46 -14.09 -0.38 -25.93
C GLY A 46 -14.37 -1.50 -24.91
N ASP A 47 -13.45 -2.43 -24.69
CA ASP A 47 -13.61 -3.48 -23.69
C ASP A 47 -13.74 -2.87 -22.27
N ARG A 48 -14.63 -3.46 -21.47
CA ARG A 48 -14.81 -3.08 -20.06
C ARG A 48 -14.14 -4.09 -19.14
N TYR A 49 -13.28 -3.59 -18.27
CA TYR A 49 -12.58 -4.39 -17.28
C TYR A 49 -13.06 -4.01 -15.88
N LEU A 50 -13.43 -5.01 -15.08
CA LEU A 50 -13.68 -4.82 -13.64
C LEU A 50 -12.33 -4.68 -12.94
N ASP A 51 -12.08 -3.53 -12.33
CA ASP A 51 -10.77 -3.20 -11.74
C ASP A 51 -10.74 -3.54 -10.26
N PHE A 52 -10.25 -4.73 -9.95
CA PHE A 52 -9.93 -5.15 -8.58
C PHE A 52 -8.44 -5.01 -8.26
N THR A 53 -7.72 -4.15 -9.01
CA THR A 53 -6.40 -3.65 -8.61
C THR A 53 -6.50 -2.30 -7.93
N SER A 54 -7.44 -1.46 -8.35
CA SER A 54 -7.59 -0.06 -7.91
C SER A 54 -6.27 0.72 -7.96
N GLY A 55 -5.41 0.45 -8.97
CA GLY A 55 -4.06 1.05 -9.02
C GLY A 55 -3.14 0.60 -7.87
N VAL A 56 -3.30 -0.64 -7.40
CA VAL A 56 -2.69 -1.23 -6.19
C VAL A 56 -3.19 -0.52 -4.91
N ALA A 57 -4.52 -0.59 -4.71
CA ALA A 57 -5.26 0.00 -3.58
C ALA A 57 -5.19 1.55 -3.49
N VAL A 58 -5.01 2.24 -4.61
CA VAL A 58 -4.96 3.71 -4.68
C VAL A 58 -6.36 4.31 -4.87
N ASN A 59 -7.13 3.80 -5.85
CA ASN A 59 -8.42 4.35 -6.23
C ASN A 59 -9.54 3.86 -5.29
N ALA A 60 -9.46 4.26 -4.02
CA ALA A 60 -10.38 3.78 -2.99
C ALA A 60 -11.85 4.11 -3.26
N LEU A 61 -12.12 5.26 -3.87
CA LEU A 61 -13.47 5.69 -4.27
C LEU A 61 -13.80 5.35 -5.73
N GLY A 62 -13.00 4.47 -6.34
CA GLY A 62 -13.15 4.12 -7.75
C GLY A 62 -12.67 5.22 -8.69
N HIS A 63 -12.84 4.96 -9.98
CA HIS A 63 -12.45 5.88 -11.05
C HIS A 63 -13.46 7.01 -11.21
N ALA A 64 -12.94 8.21 -11.47
CA ALA A 64 -13.72 9.42 -11.76
C ALA A 64 -14.84 9.71 -10.73
N HIS A 65 -14.59 9.48 -9.43
CA HIS A 65 -15.59 9.71 -8.39
C HIS A 65 -16.07 11.18 -8.42
N PRO A 66 -17.38 11.46 -8.48
CA PRO A 66 -17.90 12.80 -8.70
C PRO A 66 -17.42 13.85 -7.69
N ALA A 67 -17.29 13.48 -6.40
CA ALA A 67 -16.80 14.39 -5.38
C ALA A 67 -15.32 14.79 -5.60
N LEU A 68 -14.47 13.84 -6.00
CA LEU A 68 -13.06 14.11 -6.30
C LEU A 68 -12.91 14.96 -7.56
N VAL A 69 -13.62 14.60 -8.63
CA VAL A 69 -13.62 15.37 -9.88
C VAL A 69 -14.05 16.81 -9.61
N LYS A 70 -15.13 17.01 -8.85
CA LYS A 70 -15.63 18.36 -8.50
C LYS A 70 -14.61 19.13 -7.66
N ALA A 71 -13.98 18.51 -6.66
CA ALA A 71 -12.99 19.16 -5.81
C ALA A 71 -11.77 19.63 -6.62
N LEU A 72 -11.24 18.76 -7.49
CA LEU A 72 -10.13 19.09 -8.38
C LEU A 72 -10.51 20.18 -9.39
N GLN A 73 -11.67 20.13 -10.01
CA GLN A 73 -12.15 21.16 -10.94
C GLN A 73 -12.24 22.53 -10.26
N VAL A 74 -12.80 22.58 -9.06
CA VAL A 74 -12.90 23.84 -8.29
C VAL A 74 -11.52 24.35 -7.89
N GLN A 75 -10.65 23.47 -7.41
CA GLN A 75 -9.30 23.89 -6.99
C GLN A 75 -8.42 24.27 -8.17
N ALA A 76 -8.57 23.61 -9.34
CA ALA A 76 -7.79 23.89 -10.54
C ALA A 76 -7.99 25.32 -11.08
N THR A 77 -9.13 25.96 -10.79
CA THR A 77 -9.40 27.35 -11.15
C THR A 77 -8.84 28.38 -10.17
N LYS A 78 -8.24 27.94 -9.05
CA LYS A 78 -7.72 28.82 -7.99
C LYS A 78 -6.20 28.82 -7.95
N LEU A 79 -5.63 27.80 -7.30
CA LEU A 79 -4.22 27.73 -6.99
C LEU A 79 -3.76 26.27 -7.03
N TRP A 80 -2.72 25.96 -7.81
CA TRP A 80 -2.20 24.61 -7.95
C TRP A 80 -1.06 24.33 -6.96
N HIS A 81 -0.20 25.34 -6.76
CA HIS A 81 0.98 25.23 -5.91
C HIS A 81 1.27 26.57 -5.22
N MET A 82 1.77 26.48 -4.03
CA MET A 82 2.44 27.56 -3.30
C MET A 82 3.53 26.93 -2.43
N SER A 83 4.55 27.71 -2.11
CA SER A 83 5.61 27.25 -1.20
C SER A 83 5.07 26.97 0.21
N ASN A 84 5.61 25.95 0.87
CA ASN A 84 5.37 25.68 2.30
C ASN A 84 5.95 26.77 3.23
N LEU A 85 6.50 27.83 2.68
CA LEU A 85 6.81 29.07 3.42
C LEU A 85 5.56 29.89 3.76
N PHE A 86 4.42 29.59 3.14
CA PHE A 86 3.15 30.28 3.34
C PHE A 86 2.12 29.36 3.98
N GLN A 87 1.15 29.95 4.67
CA GLN A 87 0.07 29.20 5.30
C GLN A 87 -0.88 28.60 4.26
N SER A 88 -1.32 27.36 4.50
CA SER A 88 -2.30 26.64 3.71
C SER A 88 -3.54 26.32 4.56
N PRO A 89 -4.58 27.17 4.56
CA PRO A 89 -5.76 26.93 5.40
C PRO A 89 -6.44 25.57 5.16
N ASP A 90 -6.53 25.14 3.90
CA ASP A 90 -7.08 23.82 3.54
C ASP A 90 -6.13 22.68 3.94
N GLY A 91 -4.82 22.92 3.93
CA GLY A 91 -3.80 21.98 4.43
C GLY A 91 -3.92 21.81 5.94
N GLU A 92 -4.02 22.92 6.71
CA GLU A 92 -4.27 22.88 8.15
C GLU A 92 -5.58 22.17 8.51
N LYS A 93 -6.63 22.43 7.73
CA LYS A 93 -7.91 21.72 7.88
C LYS A 93 -7.75 20.21 7.68
N LEU A 94 -7.04 19.78 6.64
CA LEU A 94 -6.79 18.35 6.40
C LEU A 94 -5.96 17.73 7.52
N ALA A 95 -4.90 18.42 7.98
CA ALA A 95 -4.07 17.98 9.09
C ALA A 95 -4.89 17.81 10.37
N ALA A 96 -5.69 18.82 10.73
CA ALA A 96 -6.58 18.75 11.88
C ALA A 96 -7.58 17.57 11.80
N ARG A 97 -8.14 17.30 10.62
CA ARG A 97 -9.04 16.15 10.41
C ARG A 97 -8.32 14.82 10.63
N LEU A 98 -7.11 14.67 10.07
CA LEU A 98 -6.32 13.45 10.23
C LEU A 98 -5.90 13.26 11.70
N CYS A 99 -5.53 14.31 12.40
CA CYS A 99 -5.23 14.25 13.84
C CYS A 99 -6.48 13.86 14.65
N ASN A 100 -7.62 14.51 14.42
CA ASN A 100 -8.87 14.21 15.13
C ASN A 100 -9.34 12.76 14.91
N GLU A 101 -9.01 12.16 13.78
CA GLU A 101 -9.36 10.80 13.40
C GLU A 101 -8.25 9.78 13.70
N SER A 102 -7.17 10.19 14.39
CA SER A 102 -6.06 9.28 14.71
C SER A 102 -5.50 9.56 16.11
N PHE A 103 -4.33 9.03 16.37
CA PHE A 103 -3.56 9.28 17.60
C PHE A 103 -2.62 10.48 17.48
N ALA A 104 -2.48 11.03 16.27
CA ALA A 104 -1.43 12.00 15.95
C ALA A 104 -1.77 13.42 16.39
N ASP A 105 -0.74 14.18 16.71
CA ASP A 105 -0.81 15.61 17.00
C ASP A 105 -0.33 16.44 15.81
N PHE A 106 0.52 15.88 14.95
CA PHE A 106 1.12 16.56 13.81
C PHE A 106 1.07 15.74 12.52
N VAL A 107 0.98 16.45 11.39
CA VAL A 107 1.00 15.87 10.05
C VAL A 107 2.03 16.59 9.18
N PHE A 108 2.87 15.83 8.47
CA PHE A 108 3.69 16.34 7.38
C PHE A 108 3.16 15.76 6.07
N PHE A 109 2.89 16.61 5.06
CA PHE A 109 2.44 16.18 3.74
C PHE A 109 3.59 16.06 2.74
N CYS A 110 3.54 15.02 1.91
CA CYS A 110 4.45 14.75 0.79
C CYS A 110 3.67 14.23 -0.43
N ASN A 111 4.31 13.61 -1.41
CA ASN A 111 3.66 13.28 -2.70
C ASN A 111 3.48 11.78 -2.93
N SER A 112 4.10 10.94 -2.13
CA SER A 112 4.10 9.48 -2.32
C SER A 112 4.30 8.72 -1.01
N GLY A 113 4.02 7.41 -1.04
CA GLY A 113 4.31 6.52 0.10
C GLY A 113 5.81 6.42 0.39
N ALA A 114 6.66 6.40 -0.65
CA ALA A 114 8.11 6.36 -0.45
C ALA A 114 8.62 7.62 0.26
N GLU A 115 8.14 8.83 -0.11
CA GLU A 115 8.48 10.05 0.61
C GLU A 115 7.94 10.06 2.04
N ALA A 116 6.74 9.51 2.27
CA ALA A 116 6.20 9.37 3.62
C ALA A 116 7.09 8.45 4.47
N LEU A 117 7.55 7.32 3.93
CA LEU A 117 8.46 6.41 4.64
C LEU A 117 9.85 7.02 4.87
N GLU A 118 10.38 7.81 3.92
CA GLU A 118 11.60 8.62 4.15
C GLU A 118 11.39 9.57 5.34
N GLY A 119 10.22 10.22 5.41
CA GLY A 119 9.82 11.07 6.53
C GLY A 119 9.77 10.31 7.86
N VAL A 120 9.16 9.11 7.88
CA VAL A 120 9.11 8.23 9.06
C VAL A 120 10.52 7.85 9.52
N ILE A 121 11.38 7.37 8.61
CA ILE A 121 12.76 6.98 8.91
C ILE A 121 13.53 8.16 9.52
N LYS A 122 13.43 9.35 8.92
CA LYS A 122 14.07 10.56 9.41
C LYS A 122 13.55 10.98 10.78
N LEU A 123 12.23 10.94 10.98
CA LEU A 123 11.60 11.30 12.25
C LEU A 123 12.07 10.37 13.38
N VAL A 124 12.03 9.06 13.18
CA VAL A 124 12.48 8.07 14.16
C VAL A 124 13.94 8.31 14.55
N ARG A 125 14.82 8.56 13.60
CA ARG A 125 16.24 8.87 13.87
C ARG A 125 16.42 10.20 14.59
N HIS A 126 15.72 11.23 14.12
CA HIS A 126 15.84 12.59 14.66
C HIS A 126 15.30 12.71 16.08
N HIS A 127 14.27 11.93 16.43
CA HIS A 127 13.74 11.85 17.79
C HIS A 127 14.85 11.50 18.82
N HIS A 128 15.61 10.45 18.54
CA HIS A 128 16.70 10.04 19.44
C HIS A 128 17.88 11.01 19.42
N PHE A 129 18.24 11.52 18.23
CA PHE A 129 19.28 12.54 18.09
C PHE A 129 18.96 13.78 18.96
N SER A 130 17.73 14.29 18.90
CA SER A 130 17.31 15.47 19.65
C SER A 130 17.28 15.25 21.16
N LYS A 131 17.15 14.00 21.60
CA LYS A 131 17.24 13.58 23.02
C LYS A 131 18.67 13.29 23.48
N GLY A 132 19.70 13.55 22.66
CA GLY A 132 21.10 13.33 22.99
C GLY A 132 21.61 11.92 22.77
N HIS A 133 20.90 11.10 21.97
CA HIS A 133 21.24 9.71 21.65
C HIS A 133 21.49 9.53 20.14
N PRO A 134 22.51 10.19 19.54
CA PRO A 134 22.77 10.10 18.10
C PRO A 134 23.17 8.70 17.63
N GLU A 135 23.62 7.84 18.54
CA GLU A 135 23.95 6.44 18.28
C GLU A 135 22.71 5.58 17.98
N ARG A 136 21.50 6.02 18.40
CA ARG A 136 20.23 5.30 18.18
C ARG A 136 19.62 5.72 16.85
N TYR A 137 19.94 4.99 15.78
CA TYR A 137 19.50 5.28 14.42
C TYR A 137 19.00 4.05 13.63
N ARG A 138 19.17 2.85 14.18
CA ARG A 138 18.77 1.59 13.54
C ARG A 138 17.28 1.33 13.73
N ILE A 139 16.64 0.87 12.67
CA ILE A 139 15.21 0.56 12.66
C ILE A 139 15.04 -0.92 12.34
N ILE A 140 14.29 -1.63 13.18
CA ILE A 140 13.92 -3.01 12.92
C ILE A 140 12.78 -3.01 11.90
N THR A 141 12.94 -3.84 10.85
CA THR A 141 11.94 -4.07 9.79
C THR A 141 11.71 -5.56 9.60
N PHE A 142 10.75 -5.94 8.76
CA PHE A 142 10.32 -7.33 8.67
C PHE A 142 10.49 -7.91 7.27
N GLU A 143 10.88 -9.19 7.19
CA GLU A 143 10.94 -9.93 5.93
C GLU A 143 9.59 -9.92 5.22
N GLY A 144 9.61 -9.70 3.91
CA GLY A 144 8.42 -9.59 3.07
C GLY A 144 7.74 -8.23 3.10
N ALA A 145 8.28 -7.23 3.81
CA ALA A 145 7.77 -5.86 3.80
C ALA A 145 7.99 -5.17 2.46
N PHE A 146 7.20 -4.12 2.22
CA PHE A 146 7.39 -3.19 1.11
C PHE A 146 7.18 -1.75 1.57
N HIS A 147 8.28 -1.01 1.69
CA HIS A 147 8.26 0.37 2.21
C HIS A 147 8.55 1.44 1.14
N GLY A 148 8.84 1.06 -0.10
CA GLY A 148 9.08 1.99 -1.20
C GLY A 148 10.26 1.63 -2.10
N ARG A 149 10.65 2.57 -2.96
CA ARG A 149 11.68 2.38 -3.99
C ARG A 149 12.81 3.43 -3.95
N THR A 150 12.86 4.29 -2.94
CA THR A 150 14.04 5.13 -2.66
C THR A 150 15.12 4.28 -2.00
N LEU A 151 16.37 4.73 -1.98
CA LEU A 151 17.48 3.90 -1.47
C LEU A 151 17.29 3.53 0.01
N ALA A 152 16.78 4.44 0.86
CA ALA A 152 16.51 4.12 2.26
C ALA A 152 15.30 3.19 2.41
N THR A 153 14.21 3.42 1.67
CA THR A 153 13.03 2.54 1.73
C THR A 153 13.29 1.17 1.11
N LEU A 154 14.19 1.06 0.12
CA LEU A 154 14.69 -0.23 -0.39
C LEU A 154 15.48 -0.99 0.69
N ALA A 155 16.35 -0.29 1.42
CA ALA A 155 17.08 -0.90 2.53
C ALA A 155 16.12 -1.37 3.65
N ALA A 156 15.12 -0.55 3.99
CA ALA A 156 14.07 -0.92 4.94
C ALA A 156 13.23 -2.13 4.47
N THR A 157 12.93 -2.21 3.17
CA THR A 157 12.24 -3.35 2.54
C THR A 157 13.11 -4.61 2.55
N GLY A 158 14.43 -4.48 2.32
CA GLY A 158 15.46 -5.52 2.39
C GLY A 158 15.30 -6.68 1.43
N SER A 159 14.48 -6.54 0.40
CA SER A 159 14.35 -7.54 -0.65
C SER A 159 15.60 -7.57 -1.53
N ALA A 160 16.34 -8.67 -1.51
CA ALA A 160 17.53 -8.87 -2.35
C ALA A 160 17.25 -8.59 -3.83
N LYS A 161 16.07 -9.00 -4.32
CA LYS A 161 15.61 -8.75 -5.70
C LYS A 161 15.53 -7.26 -6.04
N TYR A 162 15.10 -6.42 -5.10
CA TYR A 162 14.96 -4.98 -5.34
C TYR A 162 16.25 -4.20 -5.09
N LEU A 163 17.17 -4.76 -4.32
CA LEU A 163 18.48 -4.19 -4.04
C LEU A 163 19.53 -4.52 -5.12
N GLU A 164 19.26 -5.53 -5.95
CA GLU A 164 20.18 -5.95 -7.01
C GLU A 164 20.53 -4.79 -7.94
N GLY A 165 21.82 -4.46 -8.04
CA GLY A 165 22.34 -3.35 -8.84
C GLY A 165 22.25 -1.96 -8.21
N PHE A 166 21.65 -1.82 -7.02
CA PHE A 166 21.50 -0.54 -6.29
C PHE A 166 22.26 -0.49 -4.96
N GLY A 167 23.18 -1.44 -4.75
CA GLY A 167 23.98 -1.50 -3.53
C GLY A 167 25.21 -0.56 -3.53
N PRO A 168 25.86 -0.43 -2.33
CA PRO A 168 25.48 -1.13 -1.11
C PRO A 168 24.18 -0.60 -0.52
N ALA A 169 23.43 -1.46 0.18
CA ALA A 169 22.24 -1.04 0.89
C ALA A 169 22.59 0.01 1.95
N MET A 170 21.73 1.01 2.12
CA MET A 170 21.90 1.99 3.20
C MET A 170 21.86 1.28 4.54
N ASP A 171 22.86 1.55 5.41
CA ASP A 171 22.92 1.02 6.76
C ASP A 171 21.83 1.62 7.68
N GLY A 172 21.54 0.91 8.77
CA GLY A 172 20.62 1.33 9.80
C GLY A 172 19.27 0.62 9.75
N PHE A 173 19.20 -0.56 9.12
CA PHE A 173 18.03 -1.42 9.14
C PHE A 173 18.39 -2.85 9.55
N ASP A 174 17.62 -3.40 10.50
CA ASP A 174 17.77 -4.77 10.99
C ASP A 174 16.52 -5.56 10.62
N GLN A 175 16.65 -6.48 9.66
CA GLN A 175 15.53 -7.29 9.22
C GLN A 175 15.37 -8.53 10.07
N VAL A 176 14.11 -8.82 10.43
CA VAL A 176 13.73 -10.01 11.19
C VAL A 176 12.54 -10.71 10.55
N PRO A 177 12.34 -12.02 10.81
CA PRO A 177 11.16 -12.73 10.33
C PRO A 177 9.86 -12.09 10.84
N HIS A 178 8.85 -11.96 9.95
CA HIS A 178 7.55 -11.40 10.30
C HIS A 178 6.80 -12.33 11.27
N GLY A 179 6.32 -11.77 12.39
CA GLY A 179 5.58 -12.51 13.41
C GLY A 179 6.43 -13.18 14.49
N ASP A 180 7.75 -13.09 14.41
CA ASP A 180 8.68 -13.67 15.39
C ASP A 180 9.14 -12.62 16.41
N ILE A 181 8.49 -12.60 17.59
CA ILE A 181 8.82 -11.65 18.68
C ILE A 181 10.17 -11.92 19.32
N GLU A 182 10.64 -13.16 19.32
CA GLU A 182 11.94 -13.49 19.89
C GLU A 182 13.08 -13.02 18.98
N ALA A 183 12.89 -13.09 17.66
CA ALA A 183 13.83 -12.48 16.71
C ALA A 183 13.89 -10.96 16.88
N VAL A 184 12.75 -10.29 17.12
CA VAL A 184 12.70 -8.84 17.41
C VAL A 184 13.48 -8.53 18.69
N LYS A 185 13.23 -9.25 19.78
CA LYS A 185 13.95 -9.05 21.06
C LYS A 185 15.46 -9.19 20.90
N LYS A 186 15.89 -10.17 20.11
CA LYS A 186 17.31 -10.44 19.85
C LYS A 186 17.96 -9.34 19.00
N ALA A 187 17.21 -8.73 18.08
CA ALA A 187 17.69 -7.66 17.22
C ALA A 187 17.83 -6.31 17.94
N ILE A 188 17.13 -6.10 19.06
CA ILE A 188 17.22 -4.87 19.82
C ILE A 188 18.61 -4.77 20.46
N GLY A 189 19.30 -3.66 20.13
CA GLY A 189 20.62 -3.31 20.67
C GLY A 189 20.70 -1.84 21.06
N PRO A 190 21.89 -1.38 21.50
CA PRO A 190 22.10 0.00 21.95
C PRO A 190 21.80 1.05 20.84
N GLN A 191 21.94 0.66 19.58
CA GLN A 191 21.71 1.54 18.43
C GLN A 191 20.27 1.51 17.91
N THR A 192 19.39 0.67 18.45
CA THR A 192 18.01 0.56 17.99
C THR A 192 17.22 1.82 18.36
N ALA A 193 16.57 2.42 17.37
CA ALA A 193 15.76 3.63 17.47
C ALA A 193 14.27 3.32 17.46
N GLY A 194 13.83 2.33 16.66
CA GLY A 194 12.42 2.03 16.51
C GLY A 194 12.16 0.75 15.72
N ILE A 195 10.87 0.47 15.57
CA ILE A 195 10.34 -0.66 14.80
C ILE A 195 9.39 -0.09 13.75
N LEU A 196 9.56 -0.49 12.49
CA LEU A 196 8.67 -0.14 11.37
C LEU A 196 7.99 -1.40 10.86
N ILE A 197 6.66 -1.39 10.83
CA ILE A 197 5.85 -2.55 10.43
C ILE A 197 4.62 -2.13 9.62
N GLU A 198 4.25 -2.95 8.62
CA GLU A 198 2.93 -2.92 8.00
C GLU A 198 1.96 -3.75 8.86
N PRO A 199 0.78 -3.23 9.27
CA PRO A 199 -0.24 -4.06 9.94
C PRO A 199 -0.65 -5.28 9.13
N ILE A 200 -0.67 -5.14 7.79
CA ILE A 200 -0.81 -6.22 6.82
C ILE A 200 0.20 -5.99 5.71
N GLN A 201 1.11 -6.92 5.51
CA GLN A 201 2.06 -6.89 4.39
C GLN A 201 1.34 -7.16 3.07
N GLY A 202 1.01 -6.11 2.34
CA GLY A 202 0.28 -6.25 1.08
C GLY A 202 1.09 -6.94 -0.01
N GLU A 203 2.32 -6.49 -0.24
CA GLU A 203 3.23 -7.05 -1.26
C GLU A 203 3.82 -8.41 -0.83
N GLY A 204 3.95 -8.67 0.46
CA GLY A 204 4.45 -9.92 1.02
C GLY A 204 3.47 -11.10 0.92
N GLY A 205 2.28 -10.93 0.34
CA GLY A 205 1.28 -11.98 0.17
C GLY A 205 0.06 -11.84 1.08
N VAL A 206 -0.34 -10.62 1.36
CA VAL A 206 -1.49 -10.27 2.24
C VAL A 206 -1.36 -10.98 3.60
N ARG A 207 -0.22 -10.75 4.25
CA ARG A 207 0.14 -11.38 5.52
C ARG A 207 -0.21 -10.45 6.69
N SER A 208 -1.28 -10.77 7.42
CA SER A 208 -1.71 -9.98 8.57
C SER A 208 -0.83 -10.24 9.79
N SER A 209 -0.43 -9.16 10.47
CA SER A 209 0.15 -9.23 11.82
C SER A 209 -0.96 -9.56 12.82
N THR A 210 -0.70 -10.52 13.72
CA THR A 210 -1.70 -10.83 14.75
C THR A 210 -1.79 -9.70 15.77
N PRO A 211 -2.98 -9.45 16.36
CA PRO A 211 -3.11 -8.46 17.44
C PRO A 211 -2.17 -8.71 18.62
N ALA A 212 -1.91 -9.97 18.94
CA ALA A 212 -0.97 -10.34 20.00
C ALA A 212 0.46 -9.92 19.67
N PHE A 213 0.90 -10.12 18.42
CA PHE A 213 2.22 -9.70 17.97
C PHE A 213 2.37 -8.18 18.00
N LEU A 214 1.40 -7.43 17.48
CA LEU A 214 1.44 -5.97 17.50
C LEU A 214 1.43 -5.40 18.92
N LYS A 215 0.65 -6.00 19.85
CA LYS A 215 0.67 -5.62 21.28
C LYS A 215 2.03 -5.88 21.91
N ALA A 216 2.66 -7.03 21.60
CA ALA A 216 4.00 -7.34 22.08
C ALA A 216 5.05 -6.36 21.55
N LEU A 217 4.95 -5.92 20.28
CA LEU A 217 5.81 -4.87 19.72
C LEU A 217 5.63 -3.54 20.45
N ARG A 218 4.38 -3.13 20.73
CA ARG A 218 4.10 -1.90 21.46
C ARG A 218 4.70 -1.93 22.86
N GLN A 219 4.43 -3.00 23.61
CA GLN A 219 5.00 -3.19 24.95
C GLN A 219 6.53 -3.14 24.91
N LEU A 220 7.16 -3.82 23.96
CA LEU A 220 8.60 -3.85 23.83
C LEU A 220 9.18 -2.46 23.49
N CYS A 221 8.50 -1.68 22.64
CA CYS A 221 8.89 -0.31 22.35
C CYS A 221 8.80 0.56 23.62
N ASP A 222 7.72 0.45 24.37
CA ASP A 222 7.54 1.20 25.62
C ASP A 222 8.64 0.86 26.66
N GLU A 223 8.93 -0.42 26.86
CA GLU A 223 9.97 -0.89 27.79
C GLU A 223 11.39 -0.46 27.41
N LYS A 224 11.69 -0.36 26.11
CA LYS A 224 13.03 -0.05 25.58
C LYS A 224 13.19 1.41 25.14
N GLY A 225 12.14 2.22 25.24
CA GLY A 225 12.15 3.60 24.77
C GLY A 225 12.42 3.67 23.25
N LEU A 226 11.74 2.82 22.46
CA LEU A 226 11.77 2.79 21.00
C LEU A 226 10.51 3.43 20.44
N LEU A 227 10.57 4.00 19.23
CA LEU A 227 9.37 4.39 18.53
C LEU A 227 8.79 3.21 17.74
N LEU A 228 7.45 3.05 17.81
CA LEU A 228 6.70 2.13 16.96
C LEU A 228 6.11 2.91 15.78
N ALA A 229 6.50 2.56 14.56
CA ALA A 229 6.01 3.16 13.35
C ALA A 229 5.16 2.16 12.55
N PHE A 230 3.95 2.57 12.14
CA PHE A 230 3.09 1.79 11.25
C PHE A 230 3.15 2.34 9.83
N ASP A 231 3.47 1.45 8.89
CA ASP A 231 3.26 1.72 7.47
C ASP A 231 1.81 1.37 7.10
N GLU A 232 0.97 2.40 7.06
CA GLU A 232 -0.42 2.31 6.62
C GLU A 232 -0.64 2.86 5.20
N VAL A 233 0.41 2.90 4.39
CA VAL A 233 0.32 3.34 2.98
C VAL A 233 -0.68 2.50 2.19
N GLN A 234 -0.78 1.20 2.47
CA GLN A 234 -1.74 0.32 1.81
C GLN A 234 -2.93 -0.05 2.71
N THR A 235 -2.75 -0.17 4.00
CA THR A 235 -3.78 -0.62 4.95
C THR A 235 -4.70 0.49 5.44
N GLY A 236 -4.23 1.73 5.41
CA GLY A 236 -5.00 2.90 5.85
C GLY A 236 -6.11 3.32 4.88
N MET A 237 -6.76 4.41 5.24
CA MET A 237 -7.80 5.05 4.45
C MET A 237 -8.92 4.09 4.03
N GLY A 238 -9.45 3.31 4.99
CA GLY A 238 -10.62 2.48 4.80
C GLY A 238 -10.36 1.07 4.27
N ARG A 239 -9.15 0.77 3.78
CA ARG A 239 -8.84 -0.47 3.08
C ARG A 239 -9.10 -1.73 3.93
N THR A 240 -8.86 -1.67 5.23
CA THR A 240 -9.07 -2.77 6.17
C THR A 240 -10.45 -2.78 6.83
N GLY A 241 -11.35 -1.88 6.43
CA GLY A 241 -12.72 -1.80 6.95
C GLY A 241 -12.90 -0.81 8.12
N ASP A 242 -11.87 -0.04 8.43
CA ASP A 242 -11.89 1.15 9.29
C ASP A 242 -10.99 2.21 8.66
N LEU A 243 -11.08 3.48 9.09
CA LEU A 243 -10.28 4.56 8.50
C LEU A 243 -8.78 4.22 8.57
N PHE A 244 -8.30 3.68 9.69
CA PHE A 244 -6.93 3.24 9.89
C PHE A 244 -6.88 1.82 10.46
N ALA A 245 -5.92 1.02 10.02
CA ALA A 245 -5.77 -0.36 10.46
C ALA A 245 -5.43 -0.45 11.96
N HIS A 246 -4.67 0.51 12.51
CA HIS A 246 -4.32 0.52 13.93
C HIS A 246 -5.56 0.53 14.86
N ARG A 247 -6.67 1.16 14.46
CA ARG A 247 -7.92 1.14 15.24
C ARG A 247 -8.45 -0.29 15.44
N ARG A 248 -8.33 -1.13 14.43
CA ARG A 248 -8.78 -2.55 14.48
C ARG A 248 -7.85 -3.43 15.30
N THR A 249 -6.56 -3.11 15.34
CA THR A 249 -5.56 -3.88 16.09
C THR A 249 -5.60 -3.58 17.59
N GLY A 250 -6.15 -2.42 17.97
CA GLY A 250 -6.12 -1.90 19.34
C GLY A 250 -4.72 -1.52 19.81
N VAL A 251 -3.81 -1.24 18.85
CA VAL A 251 -2.44 -0.80 19.12
C VAL A 251 -2.21 0.57 18.50
N THR A 252 -1.77 1.51 19.30
CA THR A 252 -1.47 2.87 18.86
C THR A 252 0.03 2.99 18.57
N PRO A 253 0.44 3.33 17.33
CA PRO A 253 1.83 3.63 17.02
C PRO A 253 2.19 5.06 17.45
N ASP A 254 3.49 5.38 17.47
CA ASP A 254 3.99 6.74 17.67
C ASP A 254 4.03 7.54 16.38
N VAL A 255 4.21 6.83 15.25
CA VAL A 255 4.32 7.39 13.90
C VAL A 255 3.55 6.52 12.91
N MET A 256 2.90 7.14 11.93
CA MET A 256 2.18 6.42 10.87
C MET A 256 2.39 7.10 9.51
N SER A 257 2.64 6.30 8.47
CA SER A 257 2.67 6.78 7.09
C SER A 257 1.37 6.49 6.36
N LEU A 258 0.93 7.43 5.53
CA LEU A 258 -0.23 7.31 4.65
C LEU A 258 0.15 7.71 3.21
N ALA A 259 -0.52 7.13 2.22
CA ALA A 259 -0.51 7.59 0.83
C ALA A 259 -1.69 6.94 0.07
N LYS A 260 -1.51 6.58 -1.19
CA LYS A 260 -2.48 5.81 -2.00
C LYS A 260 -3.91 6.33 -1.88
N ALA A 261 -4.75 5.62 -1.10
CA ALA A 261 -6.14 5.94 -0.90
C ALA A 261 -6.39 7.33 -0.27
N LEU A 262 -5.38 7.93 0.39
CA LEU A 262 -5.47 9.30 0.92
C LEU A 262 -5.84 10.31 -0.16
N GLY A 263 -5.28 10.15 -1.38
CA GLY A 263 -5.58 11.02 -2.52
C GLY A 263 -6.67 10.47 -3.45
N GLY A 264 -7.12 9.22 -3.26
CA GLY A 264 -8.14 8.58 -4.10
C GLY A 264 -7.78 8.50 -5.59
N GLY A 265 -6.50 8.52 -5.93
CA GLY A 265 -5.94 8.57 -7.28
C GLY A 265 -5.00 9.75 -7.51
N PHE A 266 -5.14 10.84 -6.75
CA PHE A 266 -4.23 11.98 -6.82
C PHE A 266 -2.98 11.74 -5.96
N PRO A 267 -1.75 12.06 -6.43
CA PRO A 267 -0.51 11.85 -5.67
C PRO A 267 -0.47 12.67 -4.39
N ILE A 268 -0.43 11.99 -3.25
CA ILE A 268 -0.23 12.57 -1.92
C ILE A 268 0.28 11.48 -0.98
N GLY A 269 1.13 11.85 -0.04
CA GLY A 269 1.53 11.07 1.12
C GLY A 269 1.48 11.93 2.38
N ALA A 270 1.49 11.28 3.53
CA ALA A 270 1.54 11.97 4.81
C ALA A 270 2.29 11.14 5.85
N VAL A 271 2.97 11.83 6.76
CA VAL A 271 3.50 11.29 8.01
C VAL A 271 2.68 11.88 9.15
N LEU A 272 2.11 11.03 9.97
CA LEU A 272 1.37 11.39 11.18
C LEU A 272 2.22 11.00 12.39
N ALA A 273 2.33 11.87 13.38
CA ALA A 273 3.16 11.60 14.55
C ALA A 273 2.57 12.22 15.83
N THR A 274 2.85 11.56 16.97
CA THR A 274 2.59 12.16 18.29
C THR A 274 3.50 13.36 18.52
N ALA A 275 3.10 14.26 19.40
CA ALA A 275 3.92 15.41 19.81
C ALA A 275 5.27 14.96 20.37
N GLU A 276 5.30 13.86 21.13
CA GLU A 276 6.53 13.30 21.68
C GLU A 276 7.47 12.78 20.58
N ALA A 277 6.96 12.01 19.62
CA ALA A 277 7.76 11.49 18.51
C ALA A 277 8.33 12.62 17.64
N ALA A 278 7.55 13.67 17.43
CA ALA A 278 7.90 14.83 16.60
C ALA A 278 8.73 15.91 17.32
N ALA A 279 8.96 15.81 18.62
CA ALA A 279 9.53 16.90 19.44
C ALA A 279 10.86 17.45 18.93
N GLY A 280 11.67 16.63 18.25
CA GLY A 280 12.94 17.07 17.64
C GLY A 280 12.79 17.74 16.26
N MET A 281 11.64 17.60 15.62
CA MET A 281 11.41 18.12 14.26
C MET A 281 11.12 19.61 14.29
N GLY A 282 11.96 20.40 13.64
CA GLY A 282 11.81 21.86 13.56
C GLY A 282 12.08 22.39 12.16
N PRO A 283 11.98 23.71 11.95
CA PRO A 283 12.24 24.33 10.66
C PRO A 283 13.58 23.90 10.06
N GLY A 284 13.56 23.37 8.82
CA GLY A 284 14.75 22.89 8.09
C GLY A 284 15.13 21.41 8.33
N SER A 285 14.51 20.70 9.28
CA SER A 285 14.83 19.29 9.54
C SER A 285 14.34 18.36 8.41
N HIS A 286 13.24 18.72 7.76
CA HIS A 286 12.68 18.01 6.60
C HIS A 286 11.91 18.97 5.69
N GLY A 287 11.61 18.53 4.45
CA GLY A 287 10.86 19.36 3.52
C GLY A 287 10.44 18.61 2.26
N SER A 288 9.49 19.18 1.55
CA SER A 288 9.03 18.78 0.22
C SER A 288 8.58 20.00 -0.55
N THR A 289 8.99 20.14 -1.81
CA THR A 289 8.55 21.27 -2.64
C THR A 289 7.06 21.19 -2.95
N PHE A 290 6.57 20.03 -3.36
CA PHE A 290 5.17 19.83 -3.77
C PHE A 290 4.28 19.24 -2.69
N GLY A 291 4.84 18.76 -1.58
CA GLY A 291 4.06 18.18 -0.49
C GLY A 291 3.09 19.20 0.09
N GLY A 292 1.82 18.79 0.23
CA GLY A 292 0.75 19.68 0.71
C GLY A 292 0.25 20.68 -0.34
N ASN A 293 0.51 20.45 -1.64
CA ASN A 293 -0.02 21.34 -2.69
C ASN A 293 -1.57 21.38 -2.67
N PRO A 294 -2.17 22.54 -3.01
CA PRO A 294 -3.62 22.72 -2.92
C PRO A 294 -4.47 21.71 -3.68
N LEU A 295 -4.01 21.19 -4.82
CA LEU A 295 -4.75 20.17 -5.58
C LEU A 295 -4.79 18.84 -4.81
N ALA A 296 -3.64 18.38 -4.29
CA ALA A 296 -3.55 17.18 -3.49
C ALA A 296 -4.38 17.28 -2.20
N ILE A 297 -4.29 18.41 -1.51
CA ILE A 297 -5.09 18.71 -0.30
C ILE A 297 -6.59 18.70 -0.60
N SER A 298 -7.02 19.29 -1.72
CA SER A 298 -8.43 19.29 -2.11
C SER A 298 -8.97 17.88 -2.40
N ALA A 299 -8.16 17.05 -3.08
CA ALA A 299 -8.49 15.66 -3.33
C ALA A 299 -8.63 14.87 -2.01
N ALA A 300 -7.65 14.98 -1.10
CA ALA A 300 -7.66 14.26 0.17
C ALA A 300 -8.82 14.72 1.09
N ASN A 301 -9.13 16.02 1.13
CA ASN A 301 -10.32 16.50 1.85
C ASN A 301 -11.60 15.88 1.27
N ALA A 302 -11.74 15.81 -0.06
CA ALA A 302 -12.90 15.21 -0.70
C ALA A 302 -12.99 13.69 -0.45
N VAL A 303 -11.86 12.99 -0.36
CA VAL A 303 -11.82 11.57 0.05
C VAL A 303 -12.38 11.42 1.46
N LEU A 304 -11.90 12.21 2.43
CA LEU A 304 -12.41 12.18 3.80
C LEU A 304 -13.89 12.58 3.90
N ASP A 305 -14.36 13.54 3.08
CA ASP A 305 -15.77 13.93 3.04
C ASP A 305 -16.69 12.76 2.64
N VAL A 306 -16.19 11.83 1.85
CA VAL A 306 -16.93 10.62 1.46
C VAL A 306 -16.79 9.53 2.50
N MET A 307 -15.57 9.24 2.96
CA MET A 307 -15.28 8.12 3.85
C MET A 307 -15.83 8.32 5.27
N LEU A 308 -15.90 9.56 5.76
CA LEU A 308 -16.41 9.88 7.09
C LEU A 308 -17.94 10.01 7.13
N LYS A 309 -18.66 9.75 6.03
CA LYS A 309 -20.12 9.68 6.08
C LYS A 309 -20.57 8.47 6.90
N PRO A 310 -21.63 8.63 7.73
CA PRO A 310 -22.22 7.51 8.46
C PRO A 310 -22.51 6.32 7.55
N GLY A 311 -22.14 5.12 7.98
CA GLY A 311 -22.40 3.87 7.27
C GLY A 311 -21.37 3.52 6.17
N PHE A 312 -20.40 4.39 5.85
CA PHE A 312 -19.40 4.08 4.82
C PHE A 312 -18.58 2.84 5.17
N PHE A 313 -18.00 2.79 6.35
CA PHE A 313 -17.19 1.64 6.77
C PHE A 313 -18.03 0.39 7.05
N ASP A 314 -19.28 0.54 7.50
CA ASP A 314 -20.21 -0.60 7.64
C ASP A 314 -20.44 -1.26 6.27
N GLN A 315 -20.62 -0.46 5.22
CA GLN A 315 -20.72 -0.96 3.85
C GLN A 315 -19.44 -1.67 3.41
N VAL A 316 -18.25 -1.10 3.67
CA VAL A 316 -16.96 -1.74 3.35
C VAL A 316 -16.83 -3.10 4.04
N GLN A 317 -17.20 -3.18 5.31
CA GLN A 317 -17.14 -4.42 6.08
C GLN A 317 -18.13 -5.46 5.54
N ARG A 318 -19.35 -5.05 5.20
CA ARG A 318 -20.35 -5.93 4.59
C ARG A 318 -19.88 -6.50 3.26
N MET A 319 -19.31 -5.65 2.38
CA MET A 319 -18.79 -6.09 1.08
C MET A 319 -17.55 -6.99 1.23
N SER A 320 -16.71 -6.71 2.22
CA SER A 320 -15.58 -7.58 2.57
C SER A 320 -16.02 -8.98 2.97
N LEU A 321 -17.01 -9.07 3.87
CA LEU A 321 -17.53 -10.36 4.33
C LEU A 321 -18.14 -11.15 3.16
N LEU A 322 -18.96 -10.49 2.34
CA LEU A 322 -19.56 -11.10 1.15
C LEU A 322 -18.49 -11.64 0.20
N LEU A 323 -17.49 -10.81 -0.14
CA LEU A 323 -16.42 -11.22 -1.06
C LEU A 323 -15.65 -12.42 -0.49
N LYS A 324 -15.27 -12.40 0.78
CA LYS A 324 -14.56 -13.51 1.42
C LYS A 324 -15.36 -14.81 1.40
N GLN A 325 -16.67 -14.77 1.71
CA GLN A 325 -17.54 -15.93 1.66
C GLN A 325 -17.66 -16.51 0.25
N LYS A 326 -17.83 -15.64 -0.74
CA LYS A 326 -17.92 -16.08 -2.15
C LYS A 326 -16.60 -16.69 -2.62
N LEU A 327 -15.44 -16.07 -2.27
CA LEU A 327 -14.10 -16.59 -2.62
C LEU A 327 -13.83 -17.95 -1.94
N ALA A 328 -14.21 -18.13 -0.68
CA ALA A 328 -14.11 -19.44 0.00
C ALA A 328 -14.88 -20.54 -0.76
N SER A 329 -16.08 -20.22 -1.23
CA SER A 329 -16.88 -21.15 -2.05
C SER A 329 -16.21 -21.50 -3.40
N VAL A 330 -15.41 -20.60 -3.98
CA VAL A 330 -14.61 -20.90 -5.20
C VAL A 330 -13.48 -21.87 -4.86
N ILE A 331 -12.82 -21.72 -3.72
CA ILE A 331 -11.78 -22.64 -3.26
C ILE A 331 -12.31 -24.06 -3.14
N ASP A 332 -13.50 -24.24 -2.57
CA ASP A 332 -14.13 -25.55 -2.43
C ASP A 332 -14.39 -26.24 -3.78
N ARG A 333 -14.66 -25.45 -4.83
CA ARG A 333 -14.93 -25.97 -6.19
C ARG A 333 -13.68 -26.13 -7.04
N HIS A 334 -12.61 -25.37 -6.76
CA HIS A 334 -11.39 -25.35 -7.57
C HIS A 334 -10.12 -25.47 -6.70
N PRO A 335 -10.00 -26.52 -5.84
CA PRO A 335 -8.86 -26.67 -4.93
C PRO A 335 -7.54 -26.97 -5.66
N ASP A 336 -7.59 -27.33 -6.94
CA ASP A 336 -6.43 -27.53 -7.83
C ASP A 336 -5.86 -26.22 -8.39
N VAL A 337 -6.57 -25.08 -8.23
CA VAL A 337 -6.14 -23.77 -8.72
C VAL A 337 -5.91 -22.78 -7.56
N VAL A 338 -6.77 -22.77 -6.54
CA VAL A 338 -6.75 -21.85 -5.39
C VAL A 338 -6.93 -22.60 -4.08
N SER A 339 -6.30 -22.13 -2.98
CA SER A 339 -6.25 -22.89 -1.72
C SER A 339 -6.61 -22.12 -0.44
N GLU A 340 -6.51 -20.79 -0.44
CA GLU A 340 -6.69 -20.00 0.80
C GLU A 340 -7.17 -18.58 0.49
N VAL A 341 -8.04 -18.02 1.34
CA VAL A 341 -8.39 -16.60 1.35
C VAL A 341 -7.77 -15.93 2.56
N ARG A 342 -7.07 -14.81 2.36
CA ARG A 342 -6.37 -14.03 3.40
C ARG A 342 -6.82 -12.58 3.41
N GLY A 343 -6.48 -11.88 4.48
CA GLY A 343 -6.57 -10.42 4.58
C GLY A 343 -7.76 -9.92 5.36
N GLU A 344 -7.88 -8.59 5.43
CA GLU A 344 -8.92 -7.88 6.18
C GLU A 344 -9.52 -6.75 5.35
N GLY A 345 -10.79 -6.44 5.63
CA GLY A 345 -11.51 -5.47 4.81
C GLY A 345 -11.50 -5.87 3.33
N LEU A 346 -11.26 -4.93 2.46
CA LEU A 346 -11.09 -5.14 1.02
C LEU A 346 -9.62 -5.19 0.58
N LEU A 347 -8.72 -5.54 1.49
CA LEU A 347 -7.36 -6.00 1.21
C LEU A 347 -7.37 -7.53 1.28
N ILE A 348 -7.74 -8.19 0.19
CA ILE A 348 -7.95 -9.62 0.14
C ILE A 348 -6.92 -10.27 -0.79
N GLY A 349 -6.39 -11.41 -0.37
CA GLY A 349 -5.50 -12.27 -1.15
C GLY A 349 -6.08 -13.66 -1.31
N ILE A 350 -5.92 -14.23 -2.49
CA ILE A 350 -6.17 -15.65 -2.75
C ILE A 350 -4.83 -16.32 -3.01
N LYS A 351 -4.49 -17.35 -2.24
CA LYS A 351 -3.30 -18.16 -2.50
C LYS A 351 -3.57 -19.11 -3.67
N ALA A 352 -2.77 -18.98 -4.71
CA ALA A 352 -2.85 -19.86 -5.87
C ALA A 352 -2.06 -21.15 -5.64
N VAL A 353 -2.56 -22.26 -6.17
CA VAL A 353 -1.88 -23.56 -6.28
C VAL A 353 -1.05 -23.60 -7.58
N VAL A 354 -1.55 -22.96 -8.63
CA VAL A 354 -0.82 -22.68 -9.87
C VAL A 354 0.08 -21.45 -9.72
N PRO A 355 1.02 -21.16 -10.62
CA PRO A 355 1.73 -19.88 -10.59
C PRO A 355 0.76 -18.71 -10.57
N SER A 356 0.92 -17.79 -9.63
CA SER A 356 -0.01 -16.64 -9.47
C SER A 356 -0.09 -15.77 -10.71
N GLY A 357 1.01 -15.70 -11.50
CA GLY A 357 1.03 -15.00 -12.79
C GLY A 357 0.06 -15.59 -13.82
N ASP A 358 -0.10 -16.92 -13.84
CA ASP A 358 -1.02 -17.61 -14.74
C ASP A 358 -2.48 -17.32 -14.35
N LEU A 359 -2.78 -17.32 -13.06
CA LEU A 359 -4.11 -16.95 -12.56
C LEU A 359 -4.43 -15.48 -12.86
N VAL A 360 -3.49 -14.55 -12.65
CA VAL A 360 -3.66 -13.13 -13.02
C VAL A 360 -3.91 -12.96 -14.51
N ALA A 361 -3.20 -13.72 -15.36
CA ALA A 361 -3.41 -13.69 -16.82
C ALA A 361 -4.78 -14.25 -17.20
N ALA A 362 -5.22 -15.35 -16.61
CA ALA A 362 -6.54 -15.93 -16.85
C ALA A 362 -7.66 -14.99 -16.41
N LEU A 363 -7.54 -14.35 -15.24
CA LEU A 363 -8.49 -13.35 -14.76
C LEU A 363 -8.59 -12.14 -15.69
N ARG A 364 -7.45 -11.66 -16.21
CA ARG A 364 -7.44 -10.57 -17.18
C ARG A 364 -8.13 -10.94 -18.50
N ASN A 365 -7.99 -12.18 -18.96
CA ASN A 365 -8.73 -12.68 -20.13
C ASN A 365 -10.24 -12.65 -19.89
N GLU A 366 -10.66 -12.93 -18.65
CA GLU A 366 -12.05 -12.76 -18.20
C GLU A 366 -12.42 -11.30 -17.89
N LYS A 367 -11.58 -10.30 -18.26
CA LYS A 367 -11.78 -8.88 -18.03
C LYS A 367 -11.90 -8.51 -16.52
N LEU A 368 -11.25 -9.26 -15.65
CA LEU A 368 -11.07 -8.93 -14.23
C LEU A 368 -9.59 -8.62 -13.98
N LEU A 369 -9.32 -7.39 -13.55
CA LEU A 369 -7.97 -6.96 -13.23
C LEU A 369 -7.66 -7.26 -11.77
N THR A 370 -6.58 -7.99 -11.56
CA THR A 370 -6.02 -8.34 -10.25
C THR A 370 -4.51 -8.19 -10.28
N VAL A 371 -3.85 -8.23 -9.14
CA VAL A 371 -2.38 -8.08 -9.06
C VAL A 371 -1.77 -9.15 -8.17
N GLY A 372 -0.66 -9.73 -8.64
CA GLY A 372 0.12 -10.70 -7.87
C GLY A 372 0.79 -10.07 -6.65
N ALA A 373 1.13 -10.91 -5.68
CA ALA A 373 1.93 -10.58 -4.51
C ALA A 373 2.90 -11.72 -4.19
N GLY A 374 3.71 -11.55 -3.17
CA GLY A 374 4.55 -12.61 -2.62
C GLY A 374 3.74 -13.84 -2.20
N ASP A 375 4.44 -14.92 -1.84
CA ASP A 375 3.83 -16.18 -1.37
C ASP A 375 2.77 -16.76 -2.35
N ASN A 376 2.97 -16.55 -3.65
CA ASN A 376 2.07 -17.03 -4.72
C ASN A 376 0.61 -16.58 -4.56
N VAL A 377 0.40 -15.36 -4.07
CA VAL A 377 -0.93 -14.77 -3.81
C VAL A 377 -1.35 -13.86 -4.95
N VAL A 378 -2.64 -13.89 -5.30
CA VAL A 378 -3.31 -12.91 -6.16
C VAL A 378 -4.19 -12.02 -5.30
N ARG A 379 -3.98 -10.69 -5.39
CA ARG A 379 -4.73 -9.72 -4.59
C ARG A 379 -5.98 -9.25 -5.32
N PHE A 380 -7.06 -9.17 -4.54
CA PHE A 380 -8.33 -8.57 -4.88
C PHE A 380 -8.48 -7.29 -4.06
N LEU A 381 -8.34 -6.16 -4.71
CA LEU A 381 -8.31 -4.82 -4.11
C LEU A 381 -9.39 -3.92 -4.75
N PRO A 382 -10.70 -4.31 -4.71
CA PRO A 382 -11.73 -3.49 -5.32
C PRO A 382 -11.75 -2.09 -4.71
N PRO A 383 -12.29 -1.08 -5.40
CA PRO A 383 -12.67 0.16 -4.77
C PRO A 383 -13.58 -0.06 -3.55
N LEU A 384 -13.51 0.80 -2.55
CA LEU A 384 -14.31 0.66 -1.31
C LEU A 384 -15.81 0.89 -1.54
N ILE A 385 -16.16 1.42 -2.70
CA ILE A 385 -17.53 1.65 -3.16
C ILE A 385 -18.11 0.45 -3.94
N VAL A 386 -17.38 -0.66 -4.00
CA VAL A 386 -17.79 -1.86 -4.73
C VAL A 386 -19.18 -2.32 -4.29
N THR A 387 -19.99 -2.72 -5.26
CA THR A 387 -21.34 -3.21 -5.05
C THR A 387 -21.40 -4.75 -4.95
N GLU A 388 -22.50 -5.27 -4.44
CA GLU A 388 -22.76 -6.71 -4.39
C GLU A 388 -22.73 -7.33 -5.80
N ALA A 389 -23.36 -6.68 -6.78
CA ALA A 389 -23.37 -7.14 -8.16
C ALA A 389 -21.97 -7.23 -8.78
N GLU A 390 -21.07 -6.26 -8.49
CA GLU A 390 -19.69 -6.29 -8.96
C GLU A 390 -18.87 -7.38 -8.27
N ILE A 391 -19.14 -7.67 -6.99
CA ILE A 391 -18.56 -8.81 -6.29
C ILE A 391 -19.01 -10.12 -6.95
N GLU A 392 -20.31 -10.29 -7.20
CA GLU A 392 -20.84 -11.48 -7.87
C GLU A 392 -20.23 -11.68 -9.26
N ASP A 393 -20.15 -10.62 -10.06
CA ASP A 393 -19.50 -10.66 -11.38
C ASP A 393 -18.01 -11.04 -11.27
N SER A 394 -17.29 -10.49 -10.28
CA SER A 394 -15.87 -10.83 -10.06
C SER A 394 -15.66 -12.31 -9.73
N VAL A 395 -16.54 -12.86 -8.91
CA VAL A 395 -16.50 -14.29 -8.52
C VAL A 395 -16.83 -15.19 -9.72
N ALA A 396 -17.85 -14.85 -10.51
CA ALA A 396 -18.18 -15.59 -11.72
C ALA A 396 -17.01 -15.60 -12.73
N ARG A 397 -16.28 -14.48 -12.87
CA ARG A 397 -15.06 -14.39 -13.70
C ARG A 397 -13.94 -15.26 -13.12
N LEU A 398 -13.74 -15.26 -11.82
CA LEU A 398 -12.76 -16.13 -11.16
C LEU A 398 -13.08 -17.61 -11.40
N GLU A 399 -14.34 -18.02 -11.31
CA GLU A 399 -14.76 -19.40 -11.58
C GLU A 399 -14.44 -19.83 -13.02
N ARG A 400 -14.75 -18.96 -13.99
CA ARG A 400 -14.40 -19.26 -15.41
C ARG A 400 -12.90 -19.36 -15.62
N ALA A 401 -12.13 -18.46 -15.01
CA ALA A 401 -10.67 -18.50 -15.07
C ALA A 401 -10.10 -19.79 -14.45
N CYS A 402 -10.60 -20.21 -13.29
CA CYS A 402 -10.21 -21.46 -12.66
C CYS A 402 -10.58 -22.68 -13.53
N ALA A 403 -11.79 -22.73 -14.08
CA ALA A 403 -12.23 -23.81 -14.95
C ALA A 403 -11.35 -23.93 -16.22
N ALA A 404 -10.99 -22.79 -16.82
CA ALA A 404 -10.09 -22.78 -17.99
C ALA A 404 -8.70 -23.32 -17.66
N ILE A 405 -8.13 -22.96 -16.49
CA ILE A 405 -6.83 -23.47 -16.03
C ILE A 405 -6.90 -24.98 -15.79
N SER A 406 -7.93 -25.46 -15.07
CA SER A 406 -8.12 -26.91 -14.80
C SER A 406 -8.36 -27.72 -16.08
N GLY A 407 -9.12 -27.17 -17.04
CA GLY A 407 -9.37 -27.80 -18.34
C GLY A 407 -8.08 -27.96 -19.16
N ASN A 408 -7.23 -26.94 -19.21
CA ASN A 408 -5.94 -26.99 -19.90
C ASN A 408 -4.97 -28.04 -19.29
N LYS A 409 -4.98 -28.19 -17.95
CA LYS A 409 -4.18 -29.23 -17.27
C LYS A 409 -4.60 -30.66 -17.70
N ARG A 410 -5.92 -30.91 -17.78
CA ARG A 410 -6.45 -32.22 -18.18
C ARG A 410 -6.18 -32.54 -19.65
N ALA A 411 -6.07 -31.55 -20.52
CA ALA A 411 -5.74 -31.73 -21.94
C ALA A 411 -4.23 -31.94 -22.18
N ALA A 412 -3.37 -31.57 -21.22
CA ALA A 412 -1.91 -31.72 -21.29
C ALA A 412 -1.38 -32.96 -20.55
N SER A 413 -2.22 -33.66 -19.77
CA SER A 413 -1.93 -34.95 -19.10
C SER A 413 -2.40 -36.12 -19.91
#